data_bb389a92acc3a8bb698be666c27d18b8
#
_entry.id   bb389a92acc3a8bb698be666c27d18b8
#
_cell.length_a   1.000
_cell.length_b   1.000
_cell.length_c   1.000
_cell.angle_alpha   90.00
_cell.angle_beta   90.00
_cell.angle_gamma   90.00
#
_symmetry.space_group_name_H-M   'P 1'
#
loop_
_entity.id
_entity.type
_entity.pdbx_description
1 polymer ?
#
loop_
_entity_poly.entity_id
_entity_poly.type
_entity_poly.pdbx_seq_one_letter_code
_entity_poly.pdbx_strand_id
1 'polypeptide(L)'
;MTKGTDKNSNQMLVAHLSMFGACVGWGLMAPIGKEAMLHGVSGLSMVTFRVVGACLLFWLASLFARKEHVSRRDKLMFAGAAVFGLLLNQCCYTLGLSFTSPINASIVTTSMPIFAMLLSALILKEPITGKKALGVLMGCSGALMLILTSAAHVSDKVGDIRGDLLCLFAQFSFALYLSLFNPLIRRYNVFTINRYMFTWATIMLLPFTFGETMATVSSHLSMKTWMEVAYVVGIGTFLCYILTMVGQRALRPTVVSVYNYVQPIVSVFASLLMGVGVLKPTHALAVILVFTGVWLVNKSRARGDAK
;
A
#
# COMPACT_ATOMS: atom_id res chain seq x y z
N MET A 1 14.23 23.46 32.24
CA MET A 1 14.01 23.47 30.76
C MET A 1 14.26 22.13 30.08
N THR A 2 14.62 21.05 30.73
CA THR A 2 15.01 19.75 30.13
C THR A 2 13.86 18.76 29.84
N LYS A 3 12.70 18.87 30.49
CA LYS A 3 11.59 17.94 30.29
C LYS A 3 10.80 18.11 28.97
N GLY A 4 10.88 19.26 28.31
CA GLY A 4 10.16 19.53 27.03
C GLY A 4 10.91 19.00 25.81
N THR A 5 12.23 19.00 25.81
CA THR A 5 13.10 18.52 24.73
C THR A 5 13.09 16.99 24.64
N ASP A 6 13.09 16.29 25.78
CA ASP A 6 13.03 14.82 25.81
C ASP A 6 11.70 14.26 25.29
N LYS A 7 10.58 14.91 25.62
CA LYS A 7 9.25 14.47 25.14
C LYS A 7 9.11 14.61 23.62
N ASN A 8 9.67 15.65 23.05
CA ASN A 8 9.65 15.89 21.60
C ASN A 8 10.58 14.91 20.86
N SER A 9 11.76 14.62 21.44
CA SER A 9 12.71 13.64 20.92
C SER A 9 12.10 12.23 20.90
N ASN A 10 11.45 11.82 21.98
CA ASN A 10 10.78 10.50 22.06
C ASN A 10 9.62 10.38 21.09
N GLN A 11 8.83 11.43 20.85
CA GLN A 11 7.76 11.42 19.86
C GLN A 11 8.30 11.26 18.42
N MET A 12 9.39 11.94 18.09
CA MET A 12 10.05 11.81 16.79
C MET A 12 10.62 10.41 16.60
N LEU A 13 11.27 9.83 17.59
CA LEU A 13 11.79 8.46 17.55
C LEU A 13 10.66 7.45 17.30
N VAL A 14 9.55 7.55 18.04
CA VAL A 14 8.38 6.69 17.87
C VAL A 14 7.81 6.82 16.45
N ALA A 15 7.75 8.03 15.89
CA ALA A 15 7.28 8.25 14.53
C ALA A 15 8.18 7.59 13.47
N HIS A 16 9.52 7.71 13.64
CA HIS A 16 10.50 7.06 12.75
C HIS A 16 10.41 5.53 12.84
N LEU A 17 10.34 4.97 14.05
CA LEU A 17 10.21 3.53 14.27
C LEU A 17 8.87 3.01 13.72
N SER A 18 7.78 3.76 13.88
CA SER A 18 6.47 3.40 13.34
C SER A 18 6.49 3.35 11.81
N MET A 19 7.07 4.35 11.14
CA MET A 19 7.18 4.34 9.68
C MET A 19 8.07 3.20 9.19
N PHE A 20 9.21 2.97 9.83
CA PHE A 20 10.09 1.86 9.48
C PHE A 20 9.38 0.53 9.67
N GLY A 21 8.74 0.31 10.82
CA GLY A 21 7.97 -0.91 11.11
C GLY A 21 6.82 -1.15 10.13
N ALA A 22 6.07 -0.10 9.75
CA ALA A 22 5.04 -0.20 8.72
C ALA A 22 5.60 -0.64 7.36
N CYS A 23 6.72 -0.05 6.94
CA CYS A 23 7.34 -0.36 5.66
C CYS A 23 7.95 -1.77 5.64
N VAL A 24 8.53 -2.23 6.76
CA VAL A 24 8.96 -3.62 6.91
C VAL A 24 7.76 -4.57 6.86
N GLY A 25 6.69 -4.27 7.59
CA GLY A 25 5.47 -5.08 7.59
C GLY A 25 4.84 -5.21 6.19
N TRP A 26 4.77 -4.12 5.43
CA TRP A 26 4.29 -4.17 4.05
C TRP A 26 5.27 -4.86 3.10
N GLY A 27 6.58 -4.69 3.29
CA GLY A 27 7.59 -5.38 2.49
C GLY A 27 7.52 -6.90 2.65
N LEU A 28 7.29 -7.40 3.85
CA LEU A 28 7.10 -8.82 4.14
C LEU A 28 5.72 -9.33 3.68
N MET A 29 4.70 -8.47 3.61
CA MET A 29 3.34 -8.87 3.23
C MET A 29 3.26 -9.46 1.82
N ALA A 30 4.05 -8.95 0.87
CA ALA A 30 4.01 -9.44 -0.50
C ALA A 30 4.51 -10.90 -0.63
N PRO A 31 5.71 -11.27 -0.15
CA PRO A 31 6.17 -12.66 -0.22
C PRO A 31 5.34 -13.62 0.65
N ILE A 32 4.95 -13.22 1.87
CA ILE A 32 4.12 -14.05 2.76
C ILE A 32 2.73 -14.28 2.15
N GLY A 33 2.11 -13.21 1.60
CA GLY A 33 0.82 -13.33 0.92
C GLY A 33 0.90 -14.20 -0.33
N LYS A 34 1.99 -14.11 -1.12
CA LYS A 34 2.22 -14.98 -2.28
C LYS A 34 2.39 -16.45 -1.86
N GLU A 35 3.14 -16.71 -0.80
CA GLU A 35 3.32 -18.06 -0.25
C GLU A 35 1.98 -18.67 0.15
N ALA A 36 1.13 -17.95 0.89
CA ALA A 36 -0.21 -18.41 1.22
C ALA A 36 -1.07 -18.70 -0.03
N MET A 37 -0.95 -17.88 -1.08
CA MET A 37 -1.67 -18.11 -2.34
C MET A 37 -1.18 -19.35 -3.07
N LEU A 38 0.12 -19.65 -3.05
CA LEU A 38 0.68 -20.88 -3.63
C LEU A 38 0.22 -22.14 -2.89
N HIS A 39 -0.18 -22.00 -1.62
CA HIS A 39 -0.67 -23.11 -0.77
C HIS A 39 -2.21 -23.17 -0.66
N GLY A 40 -2.93 -22.63 -1.64
CA GLY A 40 -4.36 -22.85 -1.80
C GLY A 40 -5.28 -21.70 -1.36
N VAL A 41 -4.74 -20.55 -0.94
CA VAL A 41 -5.55 -19.35 -0.71
C VAL A 41 -5.70 -18.60 -2.02
N SER A 42 -6.93 -18.51 -2.55
CA SER A 42 -7.14 -17.71 -3.77
C SER A 42 -6.90 -16.20 -3.55
N GLY A 43 -6.57 -15.49 -4.62
CA GLY A 43 -6.39 -14.04 -4.55
C GLY A 43 -7.62 -13.30 -4.04
N LEU A 44 -8.84 -13.72 -4.45
CA LEU A 44 -10.10 -13.14 -3.99
C LEU A 44 -10.35 -13.44 -2.50
N SER A 45 -10.09 -14.67 -2.06
CA SER A 45 -10.21 -15.02 -0.65
C SER A 45 -9.22 -14.24 0.21
N MET A 46 -7.99 -14.04 -0.26
CA MET A 46 -7.00 -13.21 0.44
C MET A 46 -7.47 -11.75 0.58
N VAL A 47 -8.03 -11.15 -0.48
CA VAL A 47 -8.63 -9.79 -0.39
C VAL A 47 -9.74 -9.77 0.64
N THR A 48 -10.62 -10.78 0.64
CA THR A 48 -11.75 -10.86 1.56
C THR A 48 -11.28 -10.97 3.01
N PHE A 49 -10.31 -11.86 3.28
CA PHE A 49 -9.71 -11.97 4.62
C PHE A 49 -9.11 -10.64 5.08
N ARG A 50 -8.40 -9.92 4.20
CA ARG A 50 -7.83 -8.61 4.52
C ARG A 50 -8.91 -7.59 4.86
N VAL A 51 -9.94 -7.47 4.02
CA VAL A 51 -10.98 -6.45 4.17
C VAL A 51 -11.87 -6.74 5.37
N VAL A 52 -12.38 -7.97 5.48
CA VAL A 52 -13.27 -8.37 6.60
C VAL A 52 -12.50 -8.42 7.92
N GLY A 53 -11.33 -9.06 7.93
CA GLY A 53 -10.51 -9.16 9.12
C GLY A 53 -10.06 -7.80 9.66
N ALA A 54 -9.59 -6.89 8.78
CA ALA A 54 -9.26 -5.54 9.20
C ALA A 54 -10.49 -4.74 9.64
N CYS A 55 -11.67 -4.94 9.00
CA CYS A 55 -12.91 -4.34 9.44
C CYS A 55 -13.20 -4.70 10.91
N LEU A 56 -13.15 -5.99 11.24
CA LEU A 56 -13.36 -6.47 12.62
C LEU A 56 -12.35 -5.88 13.60
N LEU A 57 -11.06 -5.88 13.24
CA LEU A 57 -10.00 -5.33 14.07
C LEU A 57 -10.14 -3.81 14.28
N PHE A 58 -10.51 -3.04 13.25
CA PHE A 58 -10.75 -1.60 13.40
C PHE A 58 -12.02 -1.29 14.20
N TRP A 59 -13.07 -2.11 14.08
CA TRP A 59 -14.24 -1.98 14.96
C TRP A 59 -13.87 -2.26 16.42
N LEU A 60 -13.14 -3.32 16.69
CA LEU A 60 -12.66 -3.66 18.02
C LEU A 60 -11.77 -2.54 18.60
N ALA A 61 -10.78 -2.09 17.83
CA ALA A 61 -9.89 -0.99 18.24
C ALA A 61 -10.64 0.33 18.44
N SER A 62 -11.70 0.59 17.69
CA SER A 62 -12.52 1.79 17.83
C SER A 62 -13.29 1.87 19.15
N LEU A 63 -13.47 0.76 19.87
CA LEU A 63 -14.06 0.74 21.21
C LEU A 63 -13.19 1.49 22.22
N PHE A 64 -11.88 1.48 22.01
CA PHE A 64 -10.88 2.13 22.86
C PHE A 64 -10.45 3.51 22.33
N ALA A 65 -10.89 3.88 21.12
CA ALA A 65 -10.57 5.15 20.51
C ALA A 65 -11.56 6.25 20.89
N ARG A 66 -11.14 7.51 20.81
CA ARG A 66 -12.03 8.65 21.04
C ARG A 66 -13.16 8.63 20.01
N LYS A 67 -14.40 8.66 20.51
CA LYS A 67 -15.60 8.71 19.66
C LYS A 67 -15.67 10.05 18.94
N GLU A 68 -15.87 10.00 17.62
CA GLU A 68 -16.08 11.16 16.77
C GLU A 68 -17.47 11.10 16.15
N HIS A 69 -18.13 12.26 16.08
CA HIS A 69 -19.40 12.37 15.38
C HIS A 69 -19.17 12.45 13.86
N VAL A 70 -19.68 11.48 13.11
CA VAL A 70 -19.57 11.44 11.65
C VAL A 70 -20.91 11.80 11.03
N SER A 71 -20.93 12.87 10.21
CA SER A 71 -22.14 13.31 9.52
C SER A 71 -22.63 12.25 8.51
N ARG A 72 -23.94 12.27 8.18
CA ARG A 72 -24.50 11.35 7.17
C ARG A 72 -23.81 11.51 5.80
N ARG A 73 -23.49 12.74 5.43
CA ARG A 73 -22.76 13.04 4.19
C ARG A 73 -21.35 12.42 4.20
N ASP A 74 -20.62 12.55 5.30
CA ASP A 74 -19.28 12.01 5.41
C ASP A 74 -19.26 10.48 5.42
N LYS A 75 -20.32 9.83 5.97
CA LYS A 75 -20.50 8.37 5.88
C LYS A 75 -20.59 7.90 4.42
N LEU A 76 -21.30 8.63 3.56
CA LEU A 76 -21.38 8.34 2.13
C LEU A 76 -20.04 8.66 1.42
N MET A 77 -19.35 9.73 1.81
CA MET A 77 -18.02 10.02 1.28
C MET A 77 -17.01 8.91 1.63
N PHE A 78 -17.14 8.27 2.80
CA PHE A 78 -16.33 7.10 3.14
C PHE A 78 -16.61 5.90 2.22
N ALA A 79 -17.82 5.75 1.68
CA ALA A 79 -18.11 4.72 0.67
C ALA A 79 -17.29 4.96 -0.60
N GLY A 80 -17.27 6.20 -1.13
CA GLY A 80 -16.43 6.56 -2.27
C GLY A 80 -14.93 6.38 -1.96
N ALA A 81 -14.49 6.81 -0.78
CA ALA A 81 -13.11 6.60 -0.31
C ALA A 81 -12.75 5.11 -0.22
N ALA A 82 -13.70 4.25 0.21
CA ALA A 82 -13.51 2.80 0.27
C ALA A 82 -13.35 2.18 -1.12
N VAL A 83 -14.08 2.67 -2.13
CA VAL A 83 -13.93 2.18 -3.52
C VAL A 83 -12.52 2.40 -4.02
N PHE A 84 -12.01 3.62 -3.96
CA PHE A 84 -10.68 3.94 -4.51
C PHE A 84 -9.53 3.53 -3.58
N GLY A 85 -9.66 3.77 -2.28
CA GLY A 85 -8.58 3.55 -1.30
C GLY A 85 -8.46 2.11 -0.82
N LEU A 86 -9.52 1.31 -0.89
CA LEU A 86 -9.52 -0.08 -0.44
C LEU A 86 -9.89 -1.05 -1.56
N LEU A 87 -11.10 -0.99 -2.11
CA LEU A 87 -11.55 -2.02 -3.06
C LEU A 87 -10.65 -2.08 -4.29
N LEU A 88 -10.59 -1.01 -5.07
CA LEU A 88 -9.75 -0.99 -6.27
C LEU A 88 -8.27 -1.15 -5.93
N ASN A 89 -7.79 -0.48 -4.88
CA ASN A 89 -6.40 -0.62 -4.48
C ASN A 89 -6.07 -2.03 -4.01
N GLN A 90 -6.76 -2.56 -3.01
CA GLN A 90 -6.42 -3.85 -2.41
C GLN A 90 -6.80 -5.04 -3.29
N CYS A 91 -7.96 -4.98 -4.00
CA CYS A 91 -8.33 -6.05 -4.93
C CYS A 91 -7.32 -6.13 -6.08
N CYS A 92 -7.02 -5.01 -6.74
CA CYS A 92 -6.08 -5.02 -7.86
C CYS A 92 -4.66 -5.39 -7.41
N TYR A 93 -4.20 -4.89 -6.26
CA TYR A 93 -2.89 -5.27 -5.72
C TYR A 93 -2.81 -6.77 -5.38
N THR A 94 -3.79 -7.29 -4.66
CA THR A 94 -3.76 -8.68 -4.18
C THR A 94 -4.00 -9.67 -5.31
N LEU A 95 -4.93 -9.38 -6.23
CA LEU A 95 -5.09 -10.14 -7.45
C LEU A 95 -3.86 -10.01 -8.36
N GLY A 96 -3.28 -8.82 -8.47
CA GLY A 96 -2.03 -8.62 -9.19
C GLY A 96 -0.91 -9.49 -8.62
N LEU A 97 -0.76 -9.54 -7.30
CA LEU A 97 0.21 -10.38 -6.61
C LEU A 97 -0.01 -11.88 -6.87
N SER A 98 -1.26 -12.34 -7.08
CA SER A 98 -1.50 -13.75 -7.43
C SER A 98 -0.92 -14.10 -8.81
N PHE A 99 -0.84 -13.16 -9.74
CA PHE A 99 -0.31 -13.36 -11.10
C PHE A 99 1.17 -12.98 -11.23
N THR A 100 1.66 -12.01 -10.47
CA THR A 100 3.06 -11.55 -10.56
C THR A 100 3.92 -12.00 -9.39
N SER A 101 5.22 -11.72 -9.47
CA SER A 101 6.15 -11.99 -8.37
C SER A 101 6.05 -10.91 -7.28
N PRO A 102 6.33 -11.27 -6.00
CA PRO A 102 6.38 -10.29 -4.92
C PRO A 102 7.40 -9.18 -5.15
N ILE A 103 8.50 -9.50 -5.86
CA ILE A 103 9.55 -8.53 -6.23
C ILE A 103 8.97 -7.48 -7.16
N ASN A 104 8.32 -7.89 -8.26
CA ASN A 104 7.70 -6.96 -9.20
C ASN A 104 6.61 -6.13 -8.53
N ALA A 105 5.69 -6.79 -7.81
CA ALA A 105 4.62 -6.09 -7.09
C ALA A 105 5.17 -5.00 -6.17
N SER A 106 6.23 -5.28 -5.39
CA SER A 106 6.83 -4.32 -4.48
C SER A 106 7.56 -3.16 -5.18
N ILE A 107 8.21 -3.42 -6.31
CA ILE A 107 8.86 -2.35 -7.11
C ILE A 107 7.77 -1.46 -7.73
N VAL A 108 6.71 -2.06 -8.30
CA VAL A 108 5.60 -1.30 -8.89
C VAL A 108 4.90 -0.42 -7.86
N THR A 109 4.82 -0.82 -6.57
CA THR A 109 4.21 0.02 -5.53
C THR A 109 4.95 1.34 -5.31
N THR A 110 6.23 1.43 -5.65
CA THR A 110 7.00 2.68 -5.57
C THR A 110 6.59 3.72 -6.61
N SER A 111 5.74 3.38 -7.59
CA SER A 111 5.16 4.33 -8.57
C SER A 111 4.09 5.25 -7.99
N MET A 112 3.55 4.94 -6.80
CA MET A 112 2.48 5.72 -6.17
C MET A 112 2.77 7.23 -6.06
N PRO A 113 3.96 7.70 -5.64
CA PRO A 113 4.27 9.13 -5.59
C PRO A 113 4.23 9.81 -6.97
N ILE A 114 4.51 9.07 -8.05
CA ILE A 114 4.43 9.56 -9.43
C ILE A 114 2.96 9.86 -9.77
N PHE A 115 2.06 8.92 -9.50
CA PHE A 115 0.62 9.12 -9.70
C PHE A 115 0.08 10.24 -8.82
N ALA A 116 0.48 10.29 -7.55
CA ALA A 116 0.07 11.36 -6.64
C ALA A 116 0.48 12.74 -7.18
N MET A 117 1.67 12.88 -7.74
CA MET A 117 2.13 14.12 -8.35
C MET A 117 1.33 14.47 -9.61
N LEU A 118 1.11 13.51 -10.52
CA LEU A 118 0.33 13.73 -11.75
C LEU A 118 -1.10 14.17 -11.42
N LEU A 119 -1.73 13.49 -10.47
CA LEU A 119 -3.08 13.83 -10.03
C LEU A 119 -3.16 15.18 -9.30
N SER A 120 -2.16 15.51 -8.49
CA SER A 120 -2.07 16.85 -7.89
C SER A 120 -1.93 17.94 -8.95
N ALA A 121 -1.14 17.70 -10.01
CA ALA A 121 -1.02 18.64 -11.11
C ALA A 121 -2.34 18.83 -11.88
N LEU A 122 -3.07 17.72 -12.12
CA LEU A 122 -4.34 17.76 -12.85
C LEU A 122 -5.50 18.32 -12.01
N ILE A 123 -5.63 17.87 -10.76
CA ILE A 123 -6.78 18.20 -9.89
C ILE A 123 -6.55 19.52 -9.18
N LEU A 124 -5.36 19.75 -8.62
CA LEU A 124 -5.01 20.95 -7.86
C LEU A 124 -4.35 22.02 -8.73
N LYS A 125 -4.14 21.76 -10.03
CA LYS A 125 -3.49 22.66 -10.99
C LYS A 125 -2.09 23.10 -10.53
N GLU A 126 -1.38 22.22 -9.81
CA GLU A 126 0.00 22.50 -9.41
C GLU A 126 0.94 22.50 -10.61
N PRO A 127 1.90 23.44 -10.70
CA PRO A 127 2.83 23.50 -11.82
C PRO A 127 3.77 22.29 -11.82
N ILE A 128 3.92 21.66 -12.99
CA ILE A 128 4.91 20.61 -13.21
C ILE A 128 6.24 21.28 -13.53
N THR A 129 7.21 21.13 -12.65
CA THR A 129 8.59 21.59 -12.90
C THR A 129 9.34 20.60 -13.79
N GLY A 130 10.39 21.05 -14.50
CA GLY A 130 11.22 20.16 -15.32
C GLY A 130 11.82 18.98 -14.54
N LYS A 131 12.16 19.19 -13.26
CA LYS A 131 12.63 18.10 -12.37
C LYS A 131 11.54 17.08 -12.09
N LYS A 132 10.28 17.54 -11.88
CA LYS A 132 9.13 16.64 -11.70
C LYS A 132 8.89 15.82 -12.98
N ALA A 133 8.91 16.49 -14.14
CA ALA A 133 8.73 15.80 -15.43
C ALA A 133 9.81 14.74 -15.69
N LEU A 134 11.09 15.07 -15.47
CA LEU A 134 12.18 14.11 -15.60
C LEU A 134 12.03 12.93 -14.63
N GLY A 135 11.65 13.19 -13.37
CA GLY A 135 11.43 12.15 -12.38
C GLY A 135 10.28 11.21 -12.77
N VAL A 136 9.19 11.73 -13.34
CA VAL A 136 8.10 10.91 -13.89
C VAL A 136 8.59 10.04 -15.04
N LEU A 137 9.30 10.61 -16.01
CA LEU A 137 9.82 9.85 -17.13
C LEU A 137 10.72 8.70 -16.68
N MET A 138 11.63 8.95 -15.75
CA MET A 138 12.52 7.91 -15.20
C MET A 138 11.73 6.83 -14.46
N GLY A 139 10.78 7.21 -13.59
CA GLY A 139 9.96 6.26 -12.85
C GLY A 139 9.06 5.41 -13.76
N CYS A 140 8.43 6.04 -14.75
CA CYS A 140 7.63 5.33 -15.74
C CYS A 140 8.49 4.37 -16.59
N SER A 141 9.72 4.77 -16.97
CA SER A 141 10.64 3.90 -17.71
C SER A 141 11.00 2.66 -16.89
N GLY A 142 11.26 2.81 -15.58
CA GLY A 142 11.55 1.69 -14.69
C GLY A 142 10.36 0.74 -14.54
N ALA A 143 9.16 1.27 -14.33
CA ALA A 143 7.94 0.45 -14.25
C ALA A 143 7.64 -0.26 -15.57
N LEU A 144 7.76 0.45 -16.71
CA LEU A 144 7.55 -0.14 -18.04
C LEU A 144 8.55 -1.25 -18.34
N MET A 145 9.81 -1.07 -17.96
CA MET A 145 10.83 -2.10 -18.12
C MET A 145 10.50 -3.39 -17.38
N LEU A 146 9.97 -3.29 -16.15
CA LEU A 146 9.51 -4.47 -15.39
C LEU A 146 8.35 -5.16 -16.12
N ILE A 147 7.33 -4.40 -16.52
CA ILE A 147 6.15 -4.91 -17.20
C ILE A 147 6.54 -5.64 -18.51
N LEU A 148 7.45 -5.05 -19.30
CA LEU A 148 7.94 -5.67 -20.55
C LEU A 148 8.78 -6.93 -20.28
N THR A 149 9.55 -6.95 -19.18
CA THR A 149 10.31 -8.14 -18.80
C THR A 149 9.39 -9.29 -18.37
N SER A 150 8.29 -8.98 -17.69
CA SER A 150 7.26 -9.97 -17.34
C SER A 150 6.52 -10.49 -18.57
N ALA A 151 6.25 -9.62 -19.55
CA ALA A 151 5.63 -10.03 -20.82
C ALA A 151 6.48 -11.02 -21.63
N ALA A 152 7.79 -10.90 -21.55
CA ALA A 152 8.73 -11.78 -22.28
C ALA A 152 8.90 -13.16 -21.61
N HIS A 153 8.56 -13.30 -20.33
CA HIS A 153 8.81 -14.51 -19.54
C HIS A 153 7.67 -14.77 -18.56
N VAL A 154 6.69 -15.55 -19.01
CA VAL A 154 5.57 -15.95 -18.14
C VAL A 154 6.03 -17.12 -17.25
N SER A 155 6.26 -16.86 -15.97
CA SER A 155 6.42 -17.90 -14.93
C SER A 155 6.03 -17.32 -13.57
N ASP A 156 5.53 -18.15 -12.67
CA ASP A 156 5.09 -17.75 -11.32
C ASP A 156 6.17 -17.03 -10.50
N LYS A 157 7.44 -17.31 -10.79
CA LYS A 157 8.58 -16.71 -10.10
C LYS A 157 9.06 -15.40 -10.74
N VAL A 158 8.72 -15.16 -12.02
CA VAL A 158 9.16 -13.96 -12.77
C VAL A 158 8.05 -12.92 -12.82
N GLY A 159 6.81 -13.37 -12.87
CA GLY A 159 5.63 -12.54 -12.95
C GLY A 159 4.96 -12.54 -14.32
N ASP A 160 3.70 -12.11 -14.34
CA ASP A 160 2.86 -11.93 -15.52
C ASP A 160 2.54 -10.44 -15.67
N ILE A 161 2.52 -9.96 -16.91
CA ILE A 161 2.16 -8.58 -17.27
C ILE A 161 0.80 -8.17 -16.69
N ARG A 162 -0.17 -9.09 -16.63
CA ARG A 162 -1.49 -8.83 -16.04
C ARG A 162 -1.39 -8.47 -14.56
N GLY A 163 -0.53 -9.17 -13.83
CA GLY A 163 -0.27 -8.91 -12.43
C GLY A 163 0.39 -7.57 -12.19
N ASP A 164 1.42 -7.23 -13.00
CA ASP A 164 2.12 -5.96 -12.89
C ASP A 164 1.21 -4.76 -13.22
N LEU A 165 0.35 -4.89 -14.25
CA LEU A 165 -0.64 -3.86 -14.61
C LEU A 165 -1.70 -3.68 -13.52
N LEU A 166 -2.18 -4.77 -12.89
CA LEU A 166 -3.10 -4.68 -11.76
C LEU A 166 -2.44 -3.99 -10.56
N CYS A 167 -1.20 -4.32 -10.25
CA CYS A 167 -0.44 -3.64 -9.19
C CYS A 167 -0.24 -2.15 -9.50
N LEU A 168 0.03 -1.79 -10.76
CA LEU A 168 0.17 -0.40 -11.19
C LEU A 168 -1.16 0.37 -11.06
N PHE A 169 -2.26 -0.23 -11.50
CA PHE A 169 -3.60 0.34 -11.35
C PHE A 169 -4.00 0.51 -9.88
N ALA A 170 -3.60 -0.41 -9.01
CA ALA A 170 -3.81 -0.29 -7.57
C ALA A 170 -3.15 0.98 -7.01
N GLN A 171 -1.91 1.30 -7.44
CA GLN A 171 -1.21 2.51 -7.00
C GLN A 171 -1.88 3.79 -7.53
N PHE A 172 -2.33 3.78 -8.78
CA PHE A 172 -3.11 4.86 -9.36
C PHE A 172 -4.40 5.12 -8.57
N SER A 173 -5.15 4.05 -8.26
CA SER A 173 -6.38 4.13 -7.47
C SER A 173 -6.14 4.71 -6.07
N PHE A 174 -5.06 4.29 -5.40
CA PHE A 174 -4.70 4.82 -4.09
C PHE A 174 -4.29 6.30 -4.15
N ALA A 175 -3.57 6.71 -5.18
CA ALA A 175 -3.23 8.12 -5.41
C ALA A 175 -4.50 8.98 -5.67
N LEU A 176 -5.48 8.45 -6.41
CA LEU A 176 -6.80 9.08 -6.56
C LEU A 176 -7.50 9.26 -5.21
N TYR A 177 -7.54 8.20 -4.39
CA TYR A 177 -8.10 8.27 -3.05
C TYR A 177 -7.47 9.40 -2.22
N LEU A 178 -6.14 9.45 -2.17
CA LEU A 178 -5.43 10.49 -1.42
C LEU A 178 -5.70 11.90 -1.95
N SER A 179 -5.87 12.07 -3.27
CA SER A 179 -6.12 13.38 -3.89
C SER A 179 -7.57 13.84 -3.70
N LEU A 180 -8.55 12.96 -3.94
CA LEU A 180 -9.97 13.31 -3.90
C LEU A 180 -10.53 13.41 -2.48
N PHE A 181 -10.07 12.55 -1.56
CA PHE A 181 -10.62 12.45 -0.20
C PHE A 181 -9.70 13.05 0.87
N ASN A 182 -8.66 13.81 0.49
CA ASN A 182 -7.75 14.47 1.43
C ASN A 182 -8.47 15.30 2.52
N PRO A 183 -9.50 16.10 2.21
CA PRO A 183 -10.24 16.86 3.24
C PRO A 183 -10.92 15.95 4.26
N LEU A 184 -11.44 14.80 3.82
CA LEU A 184 -12.09 13.81 4.68
C LEU A 184 -11.05 13.11 5.59
N ILE A 185 -9.89 12.73 5.01
CA ILE A 185 -8.78 12.09 5.72
C ILE A 185 -8.23 12.98 6.84
N ARG A 186 -8.15 14.30 6.61
CA ARG A 186 -7.64 15.25 7.61
C ARG A 186 -8.62 15.55 8.73
N ARG A 187 -9.92 15.34 8.52
CA ARG A 187 -10.98 15.68 9.47
C ARG A 187 -11.11 14.68 10.61
N TYR A 188 -10.91 13.40 10.34
CA TYR A 188 -11.19 12.31 11.26
C TYR A 188 -9.92 11.60 11.72
N ASN A 189 -10.01 10.89 12.86
CA ASN A 189 -8.92 10.04 13.31
C ASN A 189 -8.84 8.74 12.48
N VAL A 190 -7.69 8.05 12.59
CA VAL A 190 -7.38 6.80 11.87
C VAL A 190 -8.42 5.73 12.06
N PHE A 191 -8.82 5.52 13.31
CA PHE A 191 -9.75 4.46 13.65
C PHE A 191 -11.13 4.74 13.07
N THR A 192 -11.58 6.00 13.11
CA THR A 192 -12.84 6.42 12.49
C THR A 192 -12.81 6.23 10.98
N ILE A 193 -11.78 6.71 10.30
CA ILE A 193 -11.63 6.58 8.84
C ILE A 193 -11.64 5.11 8.43
N ASN A 194 -10.72 4.32 9.01
CA ASN A 194 -10.58 2.92 8.60
C ASN A 194 -11.81 2.09 8.98
N ARG A 195 -12.41 2.30 10.15
CA ARG A 195 -13.65 1.62 10.51
C ARG A 195 -14.74 1.79 9.45
N TYR A 196 -15.02 3.03 9.01
CA TYR A 196 -16.05 3.26 8.01
C TYR A 196 -15.63 2.77 6.62
N MET A 197 -14.40 3.00 6.21
CA MET A 197 -13.91 2.56 4.90
C MET A 197 -13.92 1.03 4.78
N PHE A 198 -13.40 0.31 5.77
CA PHE A 198 -13.41 -1.16 5.76
C PHE A 198 -14.83 -1.73 5.90
N THR A 199 -15.74 -1.06 6.61
CA THR A 199 -17.16 -1.47 6.65
C THR A 199 -17.79 -1.36 5.27
N TRP A 200 -17.64 -0.24 4.56
CA TRP A 200 -18.16 -0.08 3.21
C TRP A 200 -17.51 -1.06 2.23
N ALA A 201 -16.19 -1.25 2.33
CA ALA A 201 -15.49 -2.22 1.51
C ALA A 201 -16.01 -3.65 1.75
N THR A 202 -16.26 -4.03 3.01
CA THR A 202 -16.84 -5.35 3.35
C THR A 202 -18.24 -5.52 2.74
N ILE A 203 -19.12 -4.53 2.89
CA ILE A 203 -20.47 -4.57 2.33
C ILE A 203 -20.44 -4.72 0.81
N MET A 204 -19.53 -4.03 0.14
CA MET A 204 -19.43 -4.06 -1.33
C MET A 204 -18.74 -5.32 -1.85
N LEU A 205 -17.75 -5.86 -1.13
CA LEU A 205 -16.93 -6.97 -1.60
C LEU A 205 -17.53 -8.33 -1.29
N LEU A 206 -18.03 -8.50 -0.06
CA LEU A 206 -18.42 -9.80 0.48
C LEU A 206 -19.47 -10.54 -0.37
N PRO A 207 -20.51 -9.89 -0.94
CA PRO A 207 -21.49 -10.58 -1.78
C PRO A 207 -20.89 -11.28 -3.00
N PHE A 208 -19.78 -10.75 -3.54
CA PHE A 208 -19.14 -11.30 -4.74
C PHE A 208 -18.07 -12.34 -4.42
N THR A 209 -17.52 -12.34 -3.22
CA THR A 209 -16.39 -13.19 -2.85
C THR A 209 -16.74 -14.25 -1.82
N PHE A 210 -17.96 -14.22 -1.28
CA PHE A 210 -18.39 -15.09 -0.19
C PHE A 210 -18.23 -16.59 -0.52
N GLY A 211 -18.72 -17.01 -1.71
CA GLY A 211 -18.67 -18.42 -2.11
C GLY A 211 -17.24 -18.95 -2.21
N GLU A 212 -16.35 -18.20 -2.87
CA GLU A 212 -14.95 -18.59 -3.02
C GLU A 212 -14.20 -18.57 -1.68
N THR A 213 -14.52 -17.58 -0.83
CA THR A 213 -13.92 -17.49 0.51
C THR A 213 -14.36 -18.65 1.39
N MET A 214 -15.64 -19.06 1.33
CA MET A 214 -16.13 -20.23 2.06
C MET A 214 -15.50 -21.52 1.56
N ALA A 215 -15.32 -21.68 0.25
CA ALA A 215 -14.57 -22.80 -0.31
C ALA A 215 -13.14 -22.87 0.22
N THR A 216 -12.45 -21.72 0.30
CA THR A 216 -11.10 -21.63 0.87
C THR A 216 -11.09 -21.97 2.37
N VAL A 217 -12.06 -21.50 3.15
CA VAL A 217 -12.18 -21.80 4.59
C VAL A 217 -12.45 -23.30 4.80
N SER A 218 -13.24 -23.92 3.93
CA SER A 218 -13.58 -25.35 4.00
C SER A 218 -12.47 -26.25 3.47
N SER A 219 -11.47 -25.71 2.78
CA SER A 219 -10.31 -26.45 2.34
C SER A 219 -9.37 -26.74 3.52
N HIS A 220 -8.72 -27.92 3.50
CA HIS A 220 -7.79 -28.32 4.57
C HIS A 220 -6.43 -27.59 4.43
N LEU A 221 -6.44 -26.26 4.68
CA LEU A 221 -5.22 -25.47 4.69
C LEU A 221 -4.35 -25.78 5.90
N SER A 222 -3.03 -25.75 5.69
CA SER A 222 -2.07 -25.97 6.78
C SER A 222 -2.13 -24.85 7.83
N MET A 223 -1.73 -25.15 9.06
CA MET A 223 -1.59 -24.14 10.11
C MET A 223 -0.64 -23.00 9.69
N LYS A 224 0.44 -23.34 8.95
CA LYS A 224 1.37 -22.36 8.39
C LYS A 224 0.64 -21.37 7.49
N THR A 225 -0.18 -21.85 6.57
CA THR A 225 -0.97 -21.00 5.65
C THR A 225 -1.91 -20.07 6.41
N TRP A 226 -2.59 -20.57 7.47
CA TRP A 226 -3.43 -19.72 8.31
C TRP A 226 -2.63 -18.66 9.08
N MET A 227 -1.42 -18.97 9.53
CA MET A 227 -0.53 -17.97 10.15
C MET A 227 -0.09 -16.89 9.14
N GLU A 228 0.16 -17.27 7.89
CA GLU A 228 0.47 -16.34 6.80
C GLU A 228 -0.71 -15.40 6.51
N VAL A 229 -1.94 -15.93 6.44
CA VAL A 229 -3.17 -15.12 6.32
C VAL A 229 -3.33 -14.19 7.52
N ALA A 230 -3.14 -14.68 8.74
CA ALA A 230 -3.22 -13.89 9.96
C ALA A 230 -2.16 -12.75 9.97
N TYR A 231 -0.95 -13.01 9.47
CA TYR A 231 0.08 -11.98 9.28
C TYR A 231 -0.40 -10.89 8.31
N VAL A 232 -0.92 -11.28 7.14
CA VAL A 232 -1.38 -10.34 6.11
C VAL A 232 -2.53 -9.47 6.62
N VAL A 233 -3.45 -10.03 7.39
CA VAL A 233 -4.59 -9.31 7.99
C VAL A 233 -4.14 -8.44 9.16
N GLY A 234 -3.50 -9.04 10.15
CA GLY A 234 -3.19 -8.39 11.43
C GLY A 234 -2.04 -7.40 11.32
N ILE A 235 -0.92 -7.81 10.74
CA ILE A 235 0.28 -6.97 10.62
C ILE A 235 0.23 -6.18 9.32
N GLY A 236 0.15 -6.85 8.18
CA GLY A 236 0.23 -6.23 6.85
C GLY A 236 -0.94 -5.29 6.52
N THR A 237 -2.11 -5.47 7.15
CA THR A 237 -3.24 -4.58 6.92
C THR A 237 -3.53 -3.73 8.17
N PHE A 238 -3.94 -4.30 9.28
CA PHE A 238 -4.39 -3.52 10.44
C PHE A 238 -3.27 -2.71 11.11
N LEU A 239 -2.18 -3.37 11.52
CA LEU A 239 -1.09 -2.70 12.25
C LEU A 239 -0.34 -1.69 11.39
N CYS A 240 -0.03 -2.03 10.14
CA CYS A 240 0.69 -1.13 9.24
C CYS A 240 -0.10 0.16 8.95
N TYR A 241 -1.42 0.10 8.83
CA TYR A 241 -2.25 1.30 8.70
C TYR A 241 -2.16 2.21 9.92
N ILE A 242 -2.14 1.64 11.14
CA ILE A 242 -1.98 2.41 12.37
C ILE A 242 -0.59 3.03 12.45
N LEU A 243 0.46 2.24 12.24
CA LEU A 243 1.85 2.69 12.31
C LEU A 243 2.14 3.81 11.30
N THR A 244 1.65 3.67 10.08
CA THR A 244 1.79 4.71 9.03
C THR A 244 1.19 6.03 9.47
N MET A 245 0.04 6.00 10.11
CA MET A 245 -0.60 7.22 10.58
C MET A 245 0.11 7.87 11.76
N VAL A 246 0.67 7.07 12.68
CA VAL A 246 1.53 7.59 13.76
C VAL A 246 2.72 8.32 13.15
N GLY A 247 3.36 7.73 12.15
CA GLY A 247 4.49 8.34 11.46
C GLY A 247 4.12 9.60 10.68
N GLN A 248 3.06 9.55 9.87
CA GLN A 248 2.61 10.67 9.04
C GLN A 248 2.17 11.91 9.83
N ARG A 249 1.71 11.75 11.06
CA ARG A 249 1.32 12.87 11.93
C ARG A 249 2.51 13.68 12.45
N ALA A 250 3.66 13.05 12.64
CA ALA A 250 4.84 13.68 13.23
C ALA A 250 5.95 13.98 12.22
N LEU A 251 6.02 13.21 11.12
CA LEU A 251 7.07 13.34 10.12
C LEU A 251 6.62 14.18 8.92
N ARG A 252 7.57 14.89 8.32
CA ARG A 252 7.31 15.62 7.07
C ARG A 252 7.04 14.64 5.93
N PRO A 253 6.16 14.96 4.96
CA PRO A 253 5.83 14.08 3.83
C PRO A 253 7.06 13.57 3.06
N THR A 254 8.10 14.40 2.92
CA THR A 254 9.37 14.01 2.29
C THR A 254 10.11 12.91 3.04
N VAL A 255 10.05 12.91 4.38
CA VAL A 255 10.66 11.87 5.21
C VAL A 255 9.85 10.57 5.13
N VAL A 256 8.52 10.69 5.17
CA VAL A 256 7.61 9.55 5.01
C VAL A 256 7.84 8.84 3.68
N SER A 257 8.00 9.60 2.57
CA SER A 257 8.23 9.01 1.24
C SER A 257 9.57 8.27 1.12
N VAL A 258 10.60 8.68 1.88
CA VAL A 258 11.88 7.93 1.92
C VAL A 258 11.70 6.53 2.53
N TYR A 259 10.84 6.40 3.56
CA TYR A 259 10.58 5.08 4.15
C TYR A 259 9.94 4.09 3.17
N ASN A 260 9.17 4.56 2.20
CA ASN A 260 8.55 3.67 1.19
C ASN A 260 9.57 2.86 0.39
N TYR A 261 10.83 3.31 0.32
CA TYR A 261 11.91 2.54 -0.31
C TYR A 261 12.36 1.31 0.49
N VAL A 262 12.02 1.24 1.76
CA VAL A 262 12.30 0.06 2.59
C VAL A 262 11.46 -1.13 2.13
N GLN A 263 10.23 -0.91 1.68
CA GLN A 263 9.32 -1.98 1.26
C GLN A 263 9.89 -2.90 0.17
N PRO A 264 10.35 -2.39 -1.00
CA PRO A 264 10.90 -3.27 -2.03
C PRO A 264 12.21 -3.94 -1.61
N ILE A 265 13.04 -3.29 -0.79
CA ILE A 265 14.26 -3.90 -0.28
C ILE A 265 13.93 -5.12 0.59
N VAL A 266 13.01 -4.95 1.54
CA VAL A 266 12.55 -6.03 2.43
C VAL A 266 11.86 -7.12 1.63
N SER A 267 11.00 -6.75 0.66
CA SER A 267 10.27 -7.71 -0.18
C SER A 267 11.21 -8.55 -1.05
N VAL A 268 12.20 -7.94 -1.68
CA VAL A 268 13.22 -8.66 -2.48
C VAL A 268 13.97 -9.66 -1.61
N PHE A 269 14.49 -9.19 -0.47
CA PHE A 269 15.26 -10.04 0.43
C PHE A 269 14.42 -11.21 0.96
N ALA A 270 13.22 -10.94 1.46
CA ALA A 270 12.31 -11.97 1.95
C ALA A 270 11.86 -12.94 0.83
N SER A 271 11.58 -12.44 -0.38
CA SER A 271 11.18 -13.28 -1.52
C SER A 271 12.27 -14.26 -1.95
N LEU A 272 13.54 -13.82 -1.88
CA LEU A 272 14.68 -14.68 -2.16
C LEU A 272 14.85 -15.77 -1.09
N LEU A 273 14.74 -15.39 0.20
CA LEU A 273 14.83 -16.33 1.31
C LEU A 273 13.70 -17.38 1.30
N MET A 274 12.49 -16.96 0.92
CA MET A 274 11.31 -17.85 0.85
C MET A 274 11.24 -18.65 -0.47
N GLY A 275 12.09 -18.37 -1.45
CA GLY A 275 12.09 -19.04 -2.75
C GLY A 275 10.89 -18.70 -3.66
N VAL A 276 10.11 -17.64 -3.31
CA VAL A 276 8.93 -17.17 -4.06
C VAL A 276 9.24 -16.09 -5.09
N GLY A 277 10.51 -15.77 -5.30
CA GLY A 277 10.97 -14.80 -6.29
C GLY A 277 12.37 -15.10 -6.80
N VAL A 278 12.68 -14.59 -8.00
CA VAL A 278 14.01 -14.68 -8.63
C VAL A 278 14.49 -13.27 -8.93
N LEU A 279 15.70 -12.93 -8.50
CA LEU A 279 16.32 -11.65 -8.83
C LEU A 279 16.93 -11.72 -10.23
N LYS A 280 16.56 -10.73 -11.08
CA LYS A 280 17.13 -10.53 -12.40
C LYS A 280 17.88 -9.19 -12.45
N PRO A 281 18.89 -9.03 -13.33
CA PRO A 281 19.58 -7.75 -13.51
C PRO A 281 18.62 -6.60 -13.88
N THR A 282 17.54 -6.92 -14.60
CA THR A 282 16.47 -5.97 -14.95
C THR A 282 15.77 -5.39 -13.73
N HIS A 283 15.62 -6.16 -12.64
CA HIS A 283 15.05 -5.64 -11.38
C HIS A 283 15.95 -4.57 -10.76
N ALA A 284 17.27 -4.77 -10.76
CA ALA A 284 18.21 -3.78 -10.23
C ALA A 284 18.13 -2.46 -11.01
N LEU A 285 18.10 -2.52 -12.34
CA LEU A 285 17.98 -1.33 -13.18
C LEU A 285 16.62 -0.64 -13.00
N ALA A 286 15.52 -1.40 -12.93
CA ALA A 286 14.19 -0.86 -12.67
C ALA A 286 14.11 -0.16 -11.31
N VAL A 287 14.68 -0.75 -10.26
CA VAL A 287 14.79 -0.15 -8.92
C VAL A 287 15.53 1.19 -8.98
N ILE A 288 16.69 1.24 -9.64
CA ILE A 288 17.47 2.48 -9.79
C ILE A 288 16.65 3.55 -10.51
N LEU A 289 15.99 3.21 -11.61
CA LEU A 289 15.17 4.16 -12.39
C LEU A 289 14.00 4.69 -11.59
N VAL A 290 13.23 3.79 -10.94
CA VAL A 290 12.05 4.19 -10.15
C VAL A 290 12.47 5.02 -8.94
N PHE A 291 13.49 4.60 -8.19
CA PHE A 291 13.95 5.32 -7.01
C PHE A 291 14.50 6.70 -7.35
N THR A 292 15.30 6.80 -8.42
CA THR A 292 15.82 8.09 -8.91
C THR A 292 14.69 8.99 -9.38
N GLY A 293 13.72 8.43 -10.09
CA GLY A 293 12.52 9.14 -10.53
C GLY A 293 11.73 9.72 -9.37
N VAL A 294 11.41 8.90 -8.36
CA VAL A 294 10.68 9.35 -7.16
C VAL A 294 11.50 10.36 -6.35
N TRP A 295 12.81 10.16 -6.22
CA TRP A 295 13.70 11.11 -5.55
C TRP A 295 13.68 12.49 -6.23
N LEU A 296 13.74 12.53 -7.57
CA LEU A 296 13.65 13.78 -8.34
C LEU A 296 12.29 14.48 -8.13
N VAL A 297 11.19 13.72 -8.15
CA VAL A 297 9.85 14.25 -7.89
C VAL A 297 9.79 14.87 -6.49
N ASN A 298 10.25 14.16 -5.47
CA ASN A 298 10.19 14.61 -4.08
C ASN A 298 11.13 15.80 -3.79
N LYS A 299 12.28 15.89 -4.46
CA LYS A 299 13.22 17.01 -4.32
C LYS A 299 12.75 18.28 -5.05
N SER A 300 11.78 18.17 -5.94
CA SER A 300 11.21 19.30 -6.66
C SER A 300 10.20 20.02 -5.77
N ARG A 301 10.59 21.18 -5.20
CA ARG A 301 9.73 22.03 -4.36
C ARG A 301 8.48 22.47 -5.14
N ALA A 302 7.33 22.47 -4.49
CA ALA A 302 6.17 23.24 -4.94
C ALA A 302 6.56 24.74 -4.92
N ARG A 303 6.10 25.51 -5.91
CA ARG A 303 6.45 26.95 -6.05
C ARG A 303 5.98 27.83 -4.88
N GLY A 304 5.26 27.25 -3.89
CA GLY A 304 4.74 27.93 -2.70
C GLY A 304 5.67 27.98 -1.50
N ASP A 305 6.77 27.21 -1.48
CA ASP A 305 7.73 27.20 -0.34
C ASP A 305 8.87 28.21 -0.49
N ALA A 306 8.79 29.13 -1.44
CA ALA A 306 9.73 30.23 -1.65
C ALA A 306 9.12 31.56 -1.15
N LYS A 307 8.69 31.58 0.14
CA LYS A 307 8.49 32.81 0.92
C LYS A 307 9.04 32.60 2.32
#